data_cb18643923cce42c0fd92e8b76d66d94
#
_entry.id   cb18643923cce42c0fd92e8b76d66d94
#
_cell.length_a   1.000
_cell.length_b   1.000
_cell.length_c   1.000
_cell.angle_alpha   90.00
_cell.angle_beta   90.00
_cell.angle_gamma   90.00
#
_symmetry.space_group_name_H-M   'P 1'
#
loop_
_entity.id
_entity.type
_entity.pdbx_description
1 polymer ?
#
loop_
_entity_poly.entity_id
_entity_poly.type
_entity_poly.pdbx_seq_one_letter_code
_entity_poly.pdbx_strand_id
1 'polypeptide(L)'
;MSIRFSIPIWVIFLAVIAFLAAPADAVKIADITRIGGERTNILTGLGLVYGLKGTGDGGGFTPAIAPLRSMLSKFGDPTTVQELKDAANVAVVMVTATVPAAGARDGDHLDVHVSSVGAAASLHGGRLFVTPMQGPLPGGPLLALAEGPVTIEDPSTPTVGVIRAAAGGAVMEADLPARVVDASGRFTLILDEYSSSWGTASRIAKIINDSEATDGETLATAIDGKNVVVSIPAGDREHPDSFISRIQQLPVQMLATRARVTIDQKTGTIIMTGDVEISPVVISHNGLSISTVMPPQQATLHNPIVTEHDAIALSTTDQPNGNLEDLVAAMEQLKVPALDRIQIIEELYKTGKLHAELIEE
;
A
#
# COMPACT_ATOMS: atom_id res chain seq x y z
N MET A 1 -19.95 6.08 67.25
CA MET A 1 -18.87 5.12 67.08
C MET A 1 -18.50 5.13 65.60
N SER A 2 -17.52 5.98 65.23
CA SER A 2 -17.10 6.19 63.83
C SER A 2 -15.90 5.29 63.54
N ILE A 3 -16.15 4.30 62.71
CA ILE A 3 -15.08 3.39 62.22
C ILE A 3 -14.33 4.12 61.08
N ARG A 4 -13.11 4.55 61.36
CA ARG A 4 -12.19 5.06 60.32
C ARG A 4 -11.52 3.87 59.63
N PHE A 5 -11.95 3.56 58.38
CA PHE A 5 -11.24 2.65 57.51
C PHE A 5 -9.96 3.31 57.02
N SER A 6 -8.83 2.91 57.51
CA SER A 6 -7.51 3.29 57.00
C SER A 6 -7.15 2.32 55.90
N ILE A 7 -7.23 2.77 54.64
CA ILE A 7 -6.76 1.99 53.48
C ILE A 7 -5.22 1.99 53.55
N PRO A 8 -4.55 0.86 53.61
CA PRO A 8 -3.09 0.82 53.71
C PRO A 8 -2.48 1.36 52.41
N ILE A 9 -1.47 2.20 52.51
CA ILE A 9 -0.74 2.88 51.41
C ILE A 9 -0.28 1.88 50.32
N TRP A 10 -0.01 0.65 50.69
CA TRP A 10 0.36 -0.43 49.77
C TRP A 10 -0.74 -0.81 48.75
N VAL A 11 -2.02 -0.69 49.12
CA VAL A 11 -3.15 -0.97 48.22
C VAL A 11 -3.29 0.15 47.20
N ILE A 12 -3.01 1.39 47.60
CA ILE A 12 -3.00 2.55 46.69
C ILE A 12 -1.82 2.42 45.71
N PHE A 13 -0.65 1.97 46.17
CA PHE A 13 0.52 1.78 45.31
C PHE A 13 0.33 0.64 44.32
N LEU A 14 -0.34 -0.45 44.70
CA LEU A 14 -0.69 -1.56 43.79
C LEU A 14 -1.74 -1.14 42.76
N ALA A 15 -2.70 -0.31 43.12
CA ALA A 15 -3.72 0.21 42.22
C ALA A 15 -3.15 1.19 41.19
N VAL A 16 -2.15 2.00 41.57
CA VAL A 16 -1.48 2.95 40.68
C VAL A 16 -0.58 2.20 39.65
N ILE A 17 0.08 1.12 40.06
CA ILE A 17 0.87 0.27 39.13
C ILE A 17 -0.04 -0.47 38.12
N ALA A 18 -1.25 -0.87 38.52
CA ALA A 18 -2.22 -1.50 37.62
C ALA A 18 -2.83 -0.53 36.58
N PHE A 19 -2.83 0.77 36.87
CA PHE A 19 -3.36 1.79 35.97
C PHE A 19 -2.32 2.31 34.93
N LEU A 20 -1.04 2.00 35.12
CA LEU A 20 0.05 2.42 34.23
C LEU A 20 0.37 1.39 33.12
N ALA A 21 -0.28 0.24 33.12
CA ALA A 21 -0.22 -0.68 31.98
C ALA A 21 -1.21 -0.16 30.92
N ALA A 22 -0.83 0.85 30.14
CA ALA A 22 -1.49 1.14 28.88
C ALA A 22 -1.42 -0.13 28.03
N PRO A 23 -2.55 -0.60 27.46
CA PRO A 23 -2.49 -1.69 26.50
C PRO A 23 -1.58 -1.24 25.36
N ALA A 24 -0.43 -1.84 25.21
CA ALA A 24 0.32 -1.73 23.98
C ALA A 24 -0.59 -2.36 22.92
N ASP A 25 -1.12 -1.55 22.01
CA ASP A 25 -1.85 -2.05 20.85
C ASP A 25 -0.89 -2.97 20.08
N ALA A 26 -1.02 -4.26 20.32
CA ALA A 26 -0.24 -5.25 19.62
C ALA A 26 -0.73 -5.29 18.18
N VAL A 27 0.15 -5.03 17.22
CA VAL A 27 -0.12 -5.14 15.80
C VAL A 27 -0.60 -6.57 15.52
N LYS A 28 -1.70 -6.73 14.79
CA LYS A 28 -2.23 -8.04 14.43
C LYS A 28 -1.57 -8.56 13.15
N ILE A 29 -1.59 -9.87 12.96
CA ILE A 29 -1.13 -10.48 11.69
C ILE A 29 -1.86 -9.84 10.50
N ALA A 30 -3.16 -9.58 10.61
CA ALA A 30 -3.97 -8.93 9.58
C ALA A 30 -3.45 -7.55 9.16
N ASP A 31 -2.82 -6.79 10.09
CA ASP A 31 -2.38 -5.42 9.84
C ASP A 31 -1.08 -5.33 9.02
N ILE A 32 -0.33 -6.44 8.96
CA ILE A 32 0.99 -6.53 8.33
C ILE A 32 1.08 -7.60 7.25
N THR A 33 -0.03 -8.31 6.99
CA THR A 33 -0.08 -9.36 5.98
C THR A 33 -1.38 -9.28 5.19
N ARG A 34 -1.33 -9.73 3.95
CA ARG A 34 -2.51 -10.07 3.15
C ARG A 34 -2.53 -11.57 2.87
N ILE A 35 -3.70 -12.11 2.55
CA ILE A 35 -3.83 -13.51 2.20
C ILE A 35 -3.48 -13.72 0.73
N GLY A 36 -2.69 -14.74 0.45
CA GLY A 36 -2.37 -15.15 -0.92
C GLY A 36 -3.62 -15.58 -1.67
N GLY A 37 -3.76 -15.12 -2.93
CA GLY A 37 -4.98 -15.34 -3.72
C GLY A 37 -5.97 -14.17 -3.69
N GLU A 38 -5.94 -13.33 -2.68
CA GLU A 38 -6.63 -12.05 -2.66
C GLU A 38 -5.86 -11.03 -3.51
N ARG A 39 -6.32 -10.82 -4.71
CA ARG A 39 -5.76 -9.84 -5.65
C ARG A 39 -6.87 -9.18 -6.45
N THR A 40 -6.69 -7.93 -6.78
CA THR A 40 -7.52 -7.25 -7.76
C THR A 40 -7.31 -7.88 -9.13
N ASN A 41 -8.41 -8.09 -9.87
CA ASN A 41 -8.36 -8.55 -11.25
C ASN A 41 -8.96 -7.48 -12.16
N ILE A 42 -8.40 -7.34 -13.35
CA ILE A 42 -8.88 -6.37 -14.33
C ILE A 42 -9.64 -7.13 -15.42
N LEU A 43 -10.87 -6.69 -15.67
CA LEU A 43 -11.64 -7.10 -16.82
C LEU A 43 -11.49 -6.04 -17.92
N THR A 44 -11.40 -6.49 -19.15
CA THR A 44 -11.26 -5.63 -20.33
C THR A 44 -12.27 -6.01 -21.40
N GLY A 45 -12.72 -5.00 -22.15
CA GLY A 45 -13.61 -5.20 -23.28
C GLY A 45 -13.42 -4.10 -24.32
N LEU A 46 -13.80 -4.39 -25.55
CA LEU A 46 -13.88 -3.39 -26.62
C LEU A 46 -15.36 -3.11 -26.87
N GLY A 47 -15.76 -1.86 -26.63
CA GLY A 47 -17.15 -1.43 -26.71
C GLY A 47 -17.40 -0.31 -27.72
N LEU A 48 -18.67 0.03 -27.86
CA LEU A 48 -19.13 1.14 -28.66
C LEU A 48 -19.95 2.10 -27.79
N VAL A 49 -19.54 3.36 -27.74
CA VAL A 49 -20.38 4.43 -27.18
C VAL A 49 -21.19 5.07 -28.26
N TYR A 50 -22.49 5.22 -28.06
CA TYR A 50 -23.42 5.83 -29.00
C TYR A 50 -24.15 7.03 -28.38
N GLY A 51 -24.83 7.80 -29.21
CA GLY A 51 -25.58 8.99 -28.76
C GLY A 51 -24.73 10.25 -28.61
N LEU A 52 -23.50 10.23 -29.13
CA LEU A 52 -22.61 11.39 -29.15
C LEU A 52 -23.12 12.46 -30.12
N LYS A 53 -22.99 13.75 -29.76
CA LYS A 53 -23.50 14.87 -30.57
C LYS A 53 -22.45 15.35 -31.58
N GLY A 54 -22.00 14.46 -32.46
CA GLY A 54 -20.97 14.79 -33.45
C GLY A 54 -19.52 14.78 -32.90
N THR A 55 -19.31 14.29 -31.69
CA THR A 55 -17.98 14.23 -31.05
C THR A 55 -17.35 12.85 -31.07
N GLY A 56 -17.96 11.90 -31.76
CA GLY A 56 -17.50 10.52 -31.94
C GLY A 56 -16.34 10.41 -32.94
N ASP A 57 -16.00 9.17 -33.33
CA ASP A 57 -14.86 8.86 -34.18
C ASP A 57 -14.94 9.41 -35.60
N GLY A 58 -16.15 9.63 -36.13
CA GLY A 58 -16.33 10.03 -37.51
C GLY A 58 -15.86 9.00 -38.54
N GLY A 59 -16.02 9.31 -39.81
CA GLY A 59 -15.69 8.38 -40.91
C GLY A 59 -14.21 8.10 -41.13
N GLY A 60 -13.33 8.82 -40.46
CA GLY A 60 -11.87 8.65 -40.59
C GLY A 60 -11.32 7.42 -39.85
N PHE A 61 -12.06 6.90 -38.88
CA PHE A 61 -11.58 5.76 -38.08
C PHE A 61 -12.29 4.47 -38.49
N THR A 62 -11.81 3.84 -39.57
CA THR A 62 -12.35 2.59 -40.14
C THR A 62 -12.57 1.47 -39.10
N PRO A 63 -11.73 1.27 -38.06
CA PRO A 63 -11.96 0.25 -37.04
C PRO A 63 -13.28 0.40 -36.25
N ALA A 64 -13.85 1.62 -36.15
CA ALA A 64 -15.15 1.86 -35.51
C ALA A 64 -16.32 1.29 -36.30
N ILE A 65 -16.19 1.21 -37.61
CA ILE A 65 -17.26 0.80 -38.50
C ILE A 65 -17.60 -0.68 -38.39
N ALA A 66 -16.60 -1.55 -38.17
CA ALA A 66 -16.81 -2.98 -38.06
C ALA A 66 -17.66 -3.40 -36.82
N PRO A 67 -17.37 -2.93 -35.60
CA PRO A 67 -18.21 -3.14 -34.43
C PRO A 67 -19.61 -2.58 -34.59
N LEU A 68 -19.76 -1.36 -35.15
CA LEU A 68 -21.06 -0.73 -35.41
C LEU A 68 -21.90 -1.56 -36.39
N ARG A 69 -21.31 -2.01 -37.48
CA ARG A 69 -21.98 -2.90 -38.46
C ARG A 69 -22.40 -4.22 -37.79
N SER A 70 -21.53 -4.82 -36.98
CA SER A 70 -21.85 -6.05 -36.25
C SER A 70 -23.03 -5.87 -35.30
N MET A 71 -23.09 -4.70 -34.63
CA MET A 71 -24.21 -4.34 -33.78
C MET A 71 -25.53 -4.21 -34.58
N LEU A 72 -25.52 -3.43 -35.64
CA LEU A 72 -26.71 -3.21 -36.48
C LEU A 72 -27.23 -4.52 -37.11
N SER A 73 -26.33 -5.40 -37.54
CA SER A 73 -26.69 -6.69 -38.07
C SER A 73 -27.41 -7.61 -37.08
N LYS A 74 -27.08 -7.50 -35.77
CA LYS A 74 -27.79 -8.22 -34.69
C LYS A 74 -29.23 -7.76 -34.51
N PHE A 75 -29.54 -6.50 -34.89
CA PHE A 75 -30.89 -5.95 -34.87
C PHE A 75 -31.63 -6.07 -36.21
N GLY A 76 -31.07 -6.85 -37.16
CA GLY A 76 -31.71 -7.13 -38.44
C GLY A 76 -31.51 -6.03 -39.48
N ASP A 77 -30.64 -5.08 -39.26
CA ASP A 77 -30.32 -4.00 -40.20
C ASP A 77 -28.90 -4.20 -40.80
N PRO A 78 -28.78 -4.84 -41.98
CA PRO A 78 -27.55 -5.10 -42.65
C PRO A 78 -27.00 -3.86 -43.36
N THR A 79 -26.50 -2.89 -42.64
CA THR A 79 -25.97 -1.63 -43.18
C THR A 79 -24.56 -1.84 -43.78
N THR A 80 -24.26 -1.12 -44.87
CA THR A 80 -22.96 -1.19 -45.53
C THR A 80 -21.93 -0.24 -44.87
N VAL A 81 -20.64 -0.55 -45.03
CA VAL A 81 -19.53 0.30 -44.50
C VAL A 81 -19.63 1.73 -45.07
N GLN A 82 -20.11 1.89 -46.29
CA GLN A 82 -20.23 3.19 -46.96
C GLN A 82 -21.29 4.09 -46.29
N GLU A 83 -22.38 3.52 -45.81
CA GLU A 83 -23.47 4.24 -45.15
C GLU A 83 -23.10 4.67 -43.72
N LEU A 84 -22.12 4.01 -43.14
CA LEU A 84 -21.63 4.32 -41.78
C LEU A 84 -20.43 5.31 -41.75
N LYS A 85 -19.92 5.71 -42.92
CA LYS A 85 -18.73 6.56 -42.99
C LYS A 85 -18.85 7.93 -42.29
N ASP A 86 -20.08 8.44 -42.17
CA ASP A 86 -20.35 9.75 -41.59
C ASP A 86 -20.92 9.68 -40.16
N ALA A 87 -20.86 8.51 -39.55
CA ALA A 87 -21.41 8.27 -38.21
C ALA A 87 -20.52 8.91 -37.10
N ALA A 88 -20.59 10.24 -36.95
CA ALA A 88 -19.89 10.98 -35.93
C ALA A 88 -20.57 10.92 -34.54
N ASN A 89 -21.64 10.18 -34.39
CA ASN A 89 -22.38 9.99 -33.13
C ASN A 89 -21.99 8.72 -32.36
N VAL A 90 -20.95 8.02 -32.81
CA VAL A 90 -20.44 6.80 -32.19
C VAL A 90 -18.91 6.87 -32.00
N ALA A 91 -18.42 6.16 -30.98
CA ALA A 91 -17.00 6.03 -30.72
C ALA A 91 -16.65 4.62 -30.25
N VAL A 92 -15.55 4.08 -30.75
CA VAL A 92 -14.96 2.84 -30.23
C VAL A 92 -14.19 3.13 -28.95
N VAL A 93 -14.45 2.35 -27.92
CA VAL A 93 -13.87 2.54 -26.60
C VAL A 93 -13.27 1.27 -26.04
N MET A 94 -12.18 1.41 -25.31
CA MET A 94 -11.69 0.41 -24.39
C MET A 94 -12.46 0.55 -23.08
N VAL A 95 -12.92 -0.56 -22.56
CA VAL A 95 -13.70 -0.64 -21.33
C VAL A 95 -12.92 -1.47 -20.33
N THR A 96 -12.74 -0.96 -19.11
CA THR A 96 -12.04 -1.67 -18.04
C THR A 96 -12.85 -1.62 -16.75
N ALA A 97 -12.90 -2.73 -16.04
CA ALA A 97 -13.48 -2.83 -14.70
C ALA A 97 -12.53 -3.56 -13.77
N THR A 98 -12.47 -3.12 -12.52
CA THR A 98 -11.63 -3.74 -11.50
C THR A 98 -12.48 -4.60 -10.59
N VAL A 99 -12.19 -5.90 -10.58
CA VAL A 99 -12.79 -6.84 -9.62
C VAL A 99 -12.03 -6.71 -8.29
N PRO A 100 -12.73 -6.55 -7.16
CA PRO A 100 -12.11 -6.46 -5.84
C PRO A 100 -11.24 -7.67 -5.49
N ALA A 101 -10.31 -7.50 -4.55
CA ALA A 101 -9.42 -8.58 -4.10
C ALA A 101 -10.17 -9.76 -3.47
N ALA A 102 -11.32 -9.50 -2.85
CA ALA A 102 -12.22 -10.54 -2.32
C ALA A 102 -12.94 -11.36 -3.40
N GLY A 103 -12.78 -10.97 -4.68
CA GLY A 103 -13.52 -11.55 -5.80
C GLY A 103 -14.86 -10.86 -6.08
N ALA A 104 -15.63 -11.41 -7.01
CA ALA A 104 -16.98 -10.97 -7.33
C ALA A 104 -17.86 -12.18 -7.65
N ARG A 105 -19.15 -12.01 -7.47
CA ARG A 105 -20.16 -13.03 -7.73
C ARG A 105 -21.03 -12.66 -8.93
N ASP A 106 -21.66 -13.63 -9.51
CA ASP A 106 -22.73 -13.43 -10.49
C ASP A 106 -23.75 -12.42 -9.96
N GLY A 107 -24.09 -11.42 -10.78
CA GLY A 107 -24.95 -10.30 -10.42
C GLY A 107 -24.29 -9.13 -9.68
N ASP A 108 -23.01 -9.22 -9.29
CA ASP A 108 -22.30 -8.08 -8.71
C ASP A 108 -22.10 -6.96 -9.75
N HIS A 109 -22.24 -5.72 -9.29
CA HIS A 109 -22.05 -4.53 -10.10
C HIS A 109 -20.69 -3.88 -9.84
N LEU A 110 -19.97 -3.57 -10.93
CA LEU A 110 -18.65 -2.94 -10.89
C LEU A 110 -18.68 -1.58 -11.62
N ASP A 111 -17.93 -0.63 -11.12
CA ASP A 111 -17.64 0.61 -11.85
C ASP A 111 -16.80 0.30 -13.08
N VAL A 112 -17.05 1.03 -14.15
CA VAL A 112 -16.42 0.81 -15.46
C VAL A 112 -15.75 2.09 -15.92
N HIS A 113 -14.48 2.00 -16.25
CA HIS A 113 -13.75 3.07 -16.92
C HIS A 113 -13.83 2.88 -18.42
N VAL A 114 -14.10 3.95 -19.12
CA VAL A 114 -14.29 3.98 -20.57
C VAL A 114 -13.31 4.98 -21.17
N SER A 115 -12.51 4.55 -22.12
CA SER A 115 -11.52 5.40 -22.81
C SER A 115 -11.67 5.26 -24.33
N SER A 116 -11.72 6.35 -25.05
CA SER A 116 -11.74 6.34 -26.51
C SER A 116 -10.46 5.75 -27.07
N VAL A 117 -10.58 4.82 -28.00
CA VAL A 117 -9.46 4.21 -28.76
C VAL A 117 -9.31 4.89 -30.11
N GLY A 118 -10.37 5.53 -30.60
CA GLY A 118 -10.44 6.13 -31.92
C GLY A 118 -10.14 7.63 -31.92
N ALA A 119 -10.82 8.33 -32.83
CA ALA A 119 -10.64 9.76 -33.06
C ALA A 119 -11.71 10.63 -32.37
N ALA A 120 -12.46 10.08 -31.42
CA ALA A 120 -13.52 10.80 -30.74
C ALA A 120 -12.95 12.02 -29.98
N ALA A 121 -13.57 13.17 -30.14
CA ALA A 121 -13.20 14.38 -29.44
C ALA A 121 -13.76 14.43 -28.01
N SER A 122 -14.90 13.75 -27.74
CA SER A 122 -15.52 13.68 -26.43
C SER A 122 -16.52 12.53 -26.36
N LEU A 123 -16.60 11.90 -25.18
CA LEU A 123 -17.60 10.89 -24.86
C LEU A 123 -18.80 11.47 -24.08
N HIS A 124 -18.84 12.78 -23.89
CA HIS A 124 -19.87 13.44 -23.10
C HIS A 124 -21.28 13.20 -23.64
N GLY A 125 -22.19 12.78 -22.77
CA GLY A 125 -23.59 12.49 -23.10
C GLY A 125 -23.79 11.19 -23.86
N GLY A 126 -22.73 10.43 -24.12
CA GLY A 126 -22.80 9.13 -24.75
C GLY A 126 -23.25 8.01 -23.80
N ARG A 127 -23.65 6.89 -24.36
CA ARG A 127 -24.00 5.67 -23.64
C ARG A 127 -23.23 4.50 -24.21
N LEU A 128 -22.64 3.70 -23.33
CA LEU A 128 -21.98 2.45 -23.72
C LEU A 128 -23.03 1.40 -24.11
N PHE A 129 -22.85 0.83 -25.27
CA PHE A 129 -23.64 -0.34 -25.71
C PHE A 129 -23.15 -1.58 -24.96
N VAL A 130 -24.02 -2.56 -24.74
CA VAL A 130 -23.72 -3.82 -24.07
C VAL A 130 -22.42 -4.41 -24.61
N THR A 131 -21.42 -4.45 -23.73
CA THR A 131 -20.05 -4.79 -24.06
C THR A 131 -19.58 -5.98 -23.24
N PRO A 132 -19.21 -7.09 -23.89
CA PRO A 132 -18.67 -8.25 -23.17
C PRO A 132 -17.28 -7.93 -22.62
N MET A 133 -17.07 -8.31 -21.36
CA MET A 133 -15.81 -8.14 -20.67
C MET A 133 -15.18 -9.49 -20.30
N GLN A 134 -13.88 -9.57 -20.49
CA GLN A 134 -13.09 -10.77 -20.26
C GLN A 134 -11.86 -10.44 -19.41
N GLY A 135 -11.18 -11.45 -18.91
CA GLY A 135 -9.86 -11.26 -18.32
C GLY A 135 -8.84 -10.75 -19.35
N PRO A 136 -7.64 -10.30 -18.90
CA PRO A 136 -6.65 -9.68 -19.80
C PRO A 136 -6.03 -10.63 -20.82
N LEU A 137 -6.22 -11.94 -20.67
CA LEU A 137 -5.73 -12.93 -21.61
C LEU A 137 -6.72 -13.16 -22.75
N PRO A 138 -6.27 -13.16 -24.02
CA PRO A 138 -7.14 -13.35 -25.16
C PRO A 138 -7.81 -14.74 -25.14
N GLY A 139 -9.10 -14.78 -25.51
CA GLY A 139 -9.88 -16.03 -25.56
C GLY A 139 -10.36 -16.54 -24.20
N GLY A 140 -10.28 -15.72 -23.17
CA GLY A 140 -10.85 -16.02 -21.86
C GLY A 140 -12.39 -16.09 -21.89
N PRO A 141 -13.02 -16.63 -20.84
CA PRO A 141 -14.46 -16.68 -20.73
C PRO A 141 -15.04 -15.25 -20.58
N LEU A 142 -16.32 -15.11 -20.97
CA LEU A 142 -17.11 -13.94 -20.63
C LEU A 142 -17.31 -13.92 -19.12
N LEU A 143 -16.95 -12.81 -18.48
CA LEU A 143 -17.04 -12.66 -17.03
C LEU A 143 -18.04 -11.58 -16.62
N ALA A 144 -18.21 -10.54 -17.43
CA ALA A 144 -19.16 -9.48 -17.16
C ALA A 144 -19.70 -8.84 -18.43
N LEU A 145 -20.85 -8.18 -18.34
CA LEU A 145 -21.43 -7.32 -19.36
C LEU A 145 -21.46 -5.89 -18.87
N ALA A 146 -20.85 -4.96 -19.62
CA ALA A 146 -20.82 -3.54 -19.30
C ALA A 146 -21.80 -2.76 -20.17
N GLU A 147 -22.58 -1.86 -19.55
CA GLU A 147 -23.45 -0.90 -20.25
C GLU A 147 -23.73 0.33 -19.39
N GLY A 148 -24.23 1.40 -20.01
CA GLY A 148 -24.74 2.53 -19.25
C GLY A 148 -24.30 3.89 -19.76
N PRO A 149 -24.77 4.98 -19.12
CA PRO A 149 -24.41 6.34 -19.47
C PRO A 149 -22.97 6.66 -19.06
N VAL A 150 -22.21 7.25 -19.99
CA VAL A 150 -20.82 7.67 -19.71
C VAL A 150 -20.81 9.04 -19.05
N THR A 151 -20.20 9.15 -17.89
CA THR A 151 -19.99 10.39 -17.16
C THR A 151 -18.52 10.81 -17.26
N ILE A 152 -18.26 12.02 -17.69
CA ILE A 152 -16.90 12.60 -17.72
C ILE A 152 -16.63 13.20 -16.34
N GLU A 153 -15.59 12.72 -15.65
CA GLU A 153 -15.20 13.22 -14.34
C GLU A 153 -14.27 14.43 -14.45
N ASP A 154 -13.35 14.40 -15.39
CA ASP A 154 -12.41 15.49 -15.65
C ASP A 154 -12.71 16.15 -17.02
N PRO A 155 -13.19 17.39 -17.02
CA PRO A 155 -13.46 18.12 -18.27
C PRO A 155 -12.22 18.34 -19.14
N SER A 156 -11.01 18.25 -18.61
CA SER A 156 -9.76 18.36 -19.37
C SER A 156 -9.45 17.12 -20.21
N THR A 157 -10.04 15.97 -19.83
CA THR A 157 -9.89 14.69 -20.53
C THR A 157 -11.25 14.14 -21.01
N PRO A 158 -11.94 14.82 -21.95
CA PRO A 158 -13.32 14.50 -22.33
C PRO A 158 -13.46 13.16 -23.07
N THR A 159 -12.35 12.52 -23.42
CA THR A 159 -12.29 11.21 -24.09
C THR A 159 -12.22 10.04 -23.11
N VAL A 160 -12.19 10.33 -21.81
CA VAL A 160 -12.19 9.35 -20.72
C VAL A 160 -13.40 9.60 -19.83
N GLY A 161 -14.10 8.54 -19.46
CA GLY A 161 -15.26 8.63 -18.57
C GLY A 161 -15.44 7.40 -17.72
N VAL A 162 -16.43 7.47 -16.86
CA VAL A 162 -16.79 6.39 -15.92
C VAL A 162 -18.27 6.10 -16.03
N ILE A 163 -18.62 4.84 -15.95
CA ILE A 163 -20.00 4.37 -15.75
C ILE A 163 -20.05 3.78 -14.35
N ARG A 164 -20.78 4.45 -13.46
CA ARG A 164 -20.91 3.98 -12.09
C ARG A 164 -21.82 2.76 -12.01
N ALA A 165 -21.48 1.82 -11.14
CA ALA A 165 -22.25 0.61 -10.87
C ALA A 165 -23.74 0.90 -10.60
N ALA A 166 -24.04 1.96 -9.85
CA ALA A 166 -25.41 2.39 -9.55
C ALA A 166 -26.22 2.87 -10.78
N ALA A 167 -25.56 3.23 -11.90
CA ALA A 167 -26.20 3.70 -13.13
C ALA A 167 -26.14 2.67 -14.28
N GLY A 168 -25.62 1.48 -14.01
CA GLY A 168 -25.36 0.40 -14.95
C GLY A 168 -24.04 -0.26 -14.62
N GLY A 169 -22.94 0.23 -15.21
CA GLY A 169 -21.61 -0.33 -14.95
C GLY A 169 -21.41 -1.67 -15.65
N ALA A 170 -20.61 -2.54 -15.06
CA ALA A 170 -20.47 -3.93 -15.47
C ALA A 170 -21.19 -4.84 -14.48
N VAL A 171 -22.01 -5.72 -14.98
CA VAL A 171 -22.68 -6.77 -14.22
C VAL A 171 -21.90 -8.07 -14.43
N MET A 172 -21.50 -8.71 -13.36
CA MET A 172 -20.84 -10.02 -13.42
C MET A 172 -21.84 -11.08 -13.90
N GLU A 173 -21.40 -11.89 -14.86
CA GLU A 173 -22.17 -13.02 -15.45
C GLU A 173 -21.63 -14.37 -14.97
N ALA A 174 -20.53 -14.33 -14.22
CA ALA A 174 -19.93 -15.53 -13.66
C ALA A 174 -19.15 -15.21 -12.37
N ASP A 175 -19.13 -16.18 -11.48
CA ASP A 175 -18.35 -16.09 -10.25
C ASP A 175 -16.85 -16.01 -10.52
N LEU A 176 -16.18 -15.05 -9.90
CA LEU A 176 -14.72 -14.93 -9.85
C LEU A 176 -14.26 -14.86 -8.40
N PRO A 177 -14.29 -15.99 -7.66
CA PRO A 177 -13.89 -16.00 -6.25
C PRO A 177 -12.39 -15.84 -6.08
N ALA A 178 -11.97 -15.22 -4.96
CA ALA A 178 -10.59 -15.29 -4.51
C ALA A 178 -10.27 -16.74 -4.09
N ARG A 179 -9.22 -17.31 -4.68
CA ARG A 179 -8.75 -18.66 -4.31
C ARG A 179 -7.74 -18.55 -3.20
N VAL A 180 -8.21 -18.46 -1.98
CA VAL A 180 -7.41 -18.28 -0.78
C VAL A 180 -6.76 -19.59 -0.32
N VAL A 181 -7.51 -20.69 -0.34
CA VAL A 181 -7.06 -22.00 0.12
C VAL A 181 -6.74 -22.88 -1.10
N ASP A 182 -5.56 -23.52 -1.08
CA ASP A 182 -5.14 -24.46 -2.12
C ASP A 182 -5.80 -25.84 -1.98
N ALA A 183 -5.61 -26.71 -2.97
CA ALA A 183 -6.16 -28.08 -2.98
C ALA A 183 -5.61 -28.95 -1.84
N SER A 184 -4.51 -28.56 -1.21
CA SER A 184 -3.90 -29.26 -0.07
C SER A 184 -4.42 -28.77 1.28
N GLY A 185 -5.34 -27.79 1.28
CA GLY A 185 -5.86 -27.17 2.50
C GLY A 185 -4.85 -26.20 3.15
N ARG A 186 -4.06 -25.49 2.35
CA ARG A 186 -3.10 -24.51 2.81
C ARG A 186 -3.44 -23.13 2.26
N PHE A 187 -3.08 -22.11 3.01
CA PHE A 187 -3.09 -20.72 2.53
C PHE A 187 -1.75 -20.04 2.83
N THR A 188 -1.50 -18.95 2.16
CA THR A 188 -0.24 -18.20 2.31
C THR A 188 -0.55 -16.82 2.87
N LEU A 189 0.13 -16.44 3.94
CA LEU A 189 0.21 -15.06 4.41
C LEU A 189 1.37 -14.38 3.69
N ILE A 190 1.10 -13.25 3.07
CA ILE A 190 2.07 -12.46 2.34
C ILE A 190 2.30 -11.18 3.12
N LEU A 191 3.51 -10.99 3.65
CA LEU A 191 3.87 -9.82 4.42
C LEU A 191 3.92 -8.58 3.52
N ASP A 192 3.48 -7.46 4.05
CA ASP A 192 3.62 -6.16 3.41
C ASP A 192 5.10 -5.80 3.25
N GLU A 193 5.40 -4.95 2.28
CA GLU A 193 6.77 -4.60 1.91
C GLU A 193 7.58 -4.07 3.09
N TYR A 194 6.97 -3.22 3.91
CA TYR A 194 7.62 -2.60 5.06
C TYR A 194 7.86 -3.55 6.24
N SER A 195 7.08 -4.63 6.34
CA SER A 195 7.18 -5.63 7.40
C SER A 195 7.93 -6.89 6.98
N SER A 196 8.26 -7.00 5.67
CA SER A 196 8.87 -8.18 5.10
C SER A 196 10.32 -8.36 5.57
N SER A 197 10.58 -9.44 6.30
CA SER A 197 11.90 -9.89 6.70
C SER A 197 11.85 -11.36 7.13
N TRP A 198 12.97 -12.07 7.05
CA TRP A 198 13.07 -13.43 7.58
C TRP A 198 12.72 -13.51 9.07
N GLY A 199 13.11 -12.48 9.86
CA GLY A 199 12.81 -12.41 11.29
C GLY A 199 11.32 -12.28 11.57
N THR A 200 10.61 -11.40 10.85
CA THR A 200 9.16 -11.22 10.98
C THR A 200 8.41 -12.45 10.50
N ALA A 201 8.75 -13.00 9.34
CA ALA A 201 8.10 -14.19 8.78
C ALA A 201 8.25 -15.41 9.71
N SER A 202 9.46 -15.63 10.24
CA SER A 202 9.72 -16.71 11.20
C SER A 202 8.99 -16.52 12.52
N ARG A 203 8.88 -15.27 12.99
CA ARG A 203 8.13 -14.95 14.22
C ARG A 203 6.63 -15.20 14.04
N ILE A 204 6.05 -14.79 12.91
CA ILE A 204 4.65 -15.06 12.57
C ILE A 204 4.41 -16.57 12.54
N ALA A 205 5.26 -17.34 11.84
CA ALA A 205 5.15 -18.79 11.79
C ALA A 205 5.21 -19.41 13.20
N LYS A 206 6.11 -18.92 14.05
CA LYS A 206 6.22 -19.38 15.44
C LYS A 206 4.97 -19.06 16.25
N ILE A 207 4.45 -17.83 16.17
CA ILE A 207 3.23 -17.42 16.91
C ILE A 207 2.04 -18.30 16.51
N ILE A 208 1.88 -18.57 15.21
CA ILE A 208 0.81 -19.45 14.72
C ILE A 208 0.97 -20.86 15.27
N ASN A 209 2.18 -21.42 15.23
CA ASN A 209 2.45 -22.75 15.74
C ASN A 209 2.24 -22.82 17.27
N ASP A 210 2.69 -21.81 18.02
CA ASP A 210 2.52 -21.77 19.48
C ASP A 210 1.05 -21.62 19.90
N SER A 211 0.20 -20.97 19.06
CA SER A 211 -1.20 -20.71 19.37
C SER A 211 -2.16 -21.81 18.91
N GLU A 212 -1.97 -22.36 17.72
CA GLU A 212 -2.95 -23.22 17.04
C GLU A 212 -2.47 -24.66 16.84
N ALA A 213 -1.15 -24.95 16.94
CA ALA A 213 -0.66 -26.29 16.74
C ALA A 213 -0.90 -27.17 17.99
N THR A 214 -1.34 -28.38 17.75
CA THR A 214 -1.56 -29.37 18.80
C THR A 214 -0.50 -30.47 18.65
N ASP A 215 0.01 -31.00 19.77
CA ASP A 215 0.90 -32.16 19.83
C ASP A 215 2.15 -32.13 18.92
N GLY A 216 2.79 -30.96 18.75
CA GLY A 216 4.07 -30.85 18.00
C GLY A 216 3.90 -30.84 16.48
N GLU A 217 2.68 -30.68 15.96
CA GLU A 217 2.43 -30.44 14.55
C GLU A 217 2.95 -29.05 14.14
N THR A 218 3.51 -28.92 12.94
CA THR A 218 3.92 -27.64 12.37
C THR A 218 2.87 -27.17 11.38
N LEU A 219 2.08 -26.18 11.75
CA LEU A 219 1.03 -25.62 10.91
C LEU A 219 1.54 -24.50 10.01
N ALA A 220 2.46 -23.68 10.49
CA ALA A 220 2.97 -22.53 9.77
C ALA A 220 4.47 -22.65 9.54
N THR A 221 4.91 -22.31 8.32
CA THR A 221 6.33 -22.32 7.92
C THR A 221 6.62 -21.08 7.08
N ALA A 222 7.64 -20.31 7.46
CA ALA A 222 8.17 -19.23 6.63
C ALA A 222 9.00 -19.86 5.49
N ILE A 223 8.60 -19.64 4.25
CA ILE A 223 9.32 -20.12 3.06
C ILE A 223 10.33 -19.09 2.56
N ASP A 224 10.07 -17.83 2.81
CA ASP A 224 10.98 -16.70 2.56
C ASP A 224 10.65 -15.52 3.49
N GLY A 225 11.34 -14.38 3.32
CA GLY A 225 11.12 -13.20 4.15
C GLY A 225 9.77 -12.49 3.95
N LYS A 226 8.99 -12.91 2.96
CA LYS A 226 7.70 -12.29 2.60
C LYS A 226 6.52 -13.25 2.72
N ASN A 227 6.76 -14.57 2.66
CA ASN A 227 5.70 -15.56 2.57
C ASN A 227 5.74 -16.57 3.72
N VAL A 228 4.61 -16.73 4.39
CA VAL A 228 4.37 -17.77 5.41
C VAL A 228 3.26 -18.67 4.94
N VAL A 229 3.55 -19.94 4.73
CA VAL A 229 2.54 -20.96 4.36
C VAL A 229 1.96 -21.53 5.63
N VAL A 230 0.62 -21.58 5.69
CA VAL A 230 -0.14 -22.10 6.81
C VAL A 230 -1.02 -23.26 6.35
N SER A 231 -0.91 -24.39 7.02
CA SER A 231 -1.74 -25.58 6.78
C SER A 231 -2.95 -25.55 7.71
N ILE A 232 -4.14 -25.76 7.16
CA ILE A 232 -5.38 -25.81 7.94
C ILE A 232 -5.50 -27.21 8.57
N PRO A 233 -5.63 -27.31 9.90
CA PRO A 233 -5.84 -28.58 10.58
C PRO A 233 -7.06 -29.34 10.03
N ALA A 234 -7.05 -30.67 10.11
CA ALA A 234 -8.13 -31.48 9.57
C ALA A 234 -9.50 -31.12 10.16
N GLY A 235 -9.54 -30.72 11.43
CA GLY A 235 -10.78 -30.33 12.12
C GLY A 235 -11.37 -28.99 11.65
N ASP A 236 -10.55 -28.11 11.10
CA ASP A 236 -10.98 -26.77 10.64
C ASP A 236 -11.19 -26.70 9.10
N ARG A 237 -10.96 -27.80 8.37
CA ARG A 237 -11.08 -27.81 6.90
C ARG A 237 -12.48 -27.56 6.38
N GLU A 238 -13.50 -27.93 7.16
CA GLU A 238 -14.90 -27.66 6.80
C GLU A 238 -15.27 -26.17 7.02
N HIS A 239 -14.54 -25.46 7.89
CA HIS A 239 -14.77 -24.07 8.25
C HIS A 239 -13.45 -23.27 8.21
N PRO A 240 -12.79 -23.15 7.05
CA PRO A 240 -11.50 -22.48 6.92
C PRO A 240 -11.55 -20.99 7.28
N ASP A 241 -12.71 -20.36 7.12
CA ASP A 241 -12.99 -18.97 7.44
C ASP A 241 -12.72 -18.65 8.92
N SER A 242 -13.19 -19.50 9.81
CA SER A 242 -13.00 -19.31 11.25
C SER A 242 -11.53 -19.47 11.66
N PHE A 243 -10.83 -20.45 11.09
CA PHE A 243 -9.41 -20.66 11.33
C PHE A 243 -8.58 -19.48 10.81
N ILE A 244 -8.81 -19.04 9.57
CA ILE A 244 -8.11 -17.88 8.98
C ILE A 244 -8.36 -16.63 9.82
N SER A 245 -9.60 -16.39 10.25
CA SER A 245 -9.94 -15.24 11.10
C SER A 245 -9.21 -15.27 12.45
N ARG A 246 -9.07 -16.45 13.09
CA ARG A 246 -8.29 -16.58 14.33
C ARG A 246 -6.82 -16.22 14.10
N ILE A 247 -6.21 -16.76 13.03
CA ILE A 247 -4.83 -16.47 12.68
C ILE A 247 -4.61 -14.97 12.44
N GLN A 248 -5.49 -14.34 11.70
CA GLN A 248 -5.39 -12.90 11.40
C GLN A 248 -5.47 -12.01 12.64
N GLN A 249 -6.14 -12.46 13.70
CA GLN A 249 -6.28 -11.70 14.94
C GLN A 249 -5.15 -11.92 15.94
N LEU A 250 -4.23 -12.85 15.68
CA LEU A 250 -3.09 -13.07 16.58
C LEU A 250 -2.21 -11.84 16.68
N PRO A 251 -1.83 -11.45 17.91
CA PRO A 251 -0.96 -10.30 18.13
C PRO A 251 0.48 -10.62 17.78
N VAL A 252 1.12 -9.74 17.03
CA VAL A 252 2.54 -9.82 16.67
C VAL A 252 3.30 -8.70 17.36
N GLN A 253 4.31 -9.05 18.14
CA GLN A 253 5.29 -8.08 18.58
C GLN A 253 6.23 -7.78 17.40
N MET A 254 6.12 -6.60 16.84
CA MET A 254 7.03 -6.16 15.78
C MET A 254 8.45 -6.18 16.30
N LEU A 255 9.35 -6.79 15.54
CA LEU A 255 10.77 -6.51 15.69
C LEU A 255 11.00 -5.04 15.37
N ALA A 256 11.97 -4.40 16.02
CA ALA A 256 12.34 -3.03 15.67
C ALA A 256 12.41 -2.93 14.14
N THR A 257 11.63 -2.02 13.59
CA THR A 257 11.59 -1.75 12.15
C THR A 257 13.03 -1.46 11.69
N ARG A 258 13.41 -1.92 10.49
CA ARG A 258 14.69 -1.52 9.92
C ARG A 258 14.78 0.00 9.97
N ALA A 259 15.90 0.49 10.46
CA ALA A 259 16.15 1.92 10.47
C ALA A 259 16.03 2.48 9.05
N ARG A 260 15.16 3.47 8.89
CA ARG A 260 14.88 4.09 7.59
C ARG A 260 14.75 5.60 7.75
N VAL A 261 15.29 6.32 6.79
CA VAL A 261 15.16 7.78 6.70
C VAL A 261 14.55 8.10 5.35
N THR A 262 13.38 8.73 5.36
CA THR A 262 12.72 9.25 4.15
C THR A 262 12.88 10.76 4.09
N ILE A 263 13.34 11.26 2.97
CA ILE A 263 13.61 12.68 2.73
C ILE A 263 12.74 13.16 1.57
N ASP A 264 11.95 14.19 1.82
CA ASP A 264 11.28 14.97 0.77
C ASP A 264 12.04 16.28 0.57
N GLN A 265 12.79 16.36 -0.51
CA GLN A 265 13.61 17.55 -0.84
C GLN A 265 12.77 18.78 -1.16
N LYS A 266 11.53 18.61 -1.66
CA LYS A 266 10.64 19.73 -2.03
C LYS A 266 10.05 20.42 -0.81
N THR A 267 9.66 19.63 0.19
CA THR A 267 9.07 20.16 1.44
C THR A 267 10.08 20.36 2.56
N GLY A 268 11.29 19.79 2.43
CA GLY A 268 12.31 19.79 3.47
C GLY A 268 11.98 18.88 4.66
N THR A 269 11.10 17.90 4.46
CA THR A 269 10.64 16.98 5.51
C THR A 269 11.59 15.80 5.64
N ILE A 270 11.96 15.45 6.87
CA ILE A 270 12.76 14.28 7.23
C ILE A 270 11.92 13.39 8.14
N ILE A 271 11.67 12.16 7.72
CA ILE A 271 10.94 11.15 8.51
C ILE A 271 11.93 10.05 8.88
N MET A 272 12.08 9.80 10.16
CA MET A 272 12.93 8.73 10.69
C MET A 272 12.06 7.63 11.28
N THR A 273 12.38 6.37 10.98
CA THR A 273 11.66 5.20 11.48
C THR A 273 12.66 4.18 12.01
N GLY A 274 12.40 3.66 13.20
CA GLY A 274 13.34 2.75 13.91
C GLY A 274 14.52 3.48 14.52
N ASP A 275 15.43 2.72 15.14
CA ASP A 275 16.64 3.28 15.74
C ASP A 275 17.69 3.54 14.65
N VAL A 276 17.80 4.78 14.21
CA VAL A 276 18.76 5.20 13.18
C VAL A 276 20.09 5.56 13.86
N GLU A 277 21.04 4.65 13.79
CA GLU A 277 22.38 4.85 14.35
C GLU A 277 23.33 5.51 13.34
N ILE A 278 24.25 6.31 13.86
CA ILE A 278 25.32 6.96 13.11
C ILE A 278 26.67 6.50 13.65
N SER A 279 27.54 6.04 12.76
CA SER A 279 28.95 5.79 13.13
C SER A 279 29.66 7.10 13.52
N PRO A 280 30.66 7.01 14.39
CA PRO A 280 31.47 8.15 14.73
C PRO A 280 32.01 8.90 13.50
N VAL A 281 31.70 10.20 13.41
CA VAL A 281 32.07 11.05 12.29
C VAL A 281 32.28 12.51 12.73
N VAL A 282 33.10 13.22 12.01
CA VAL A 282 33.23 14.68 12.09
C VAL A 282 32.73 15.26 10.77
N ILE A 283 31.72 16.11 10.86
CA ILE A 283 31.10 16.76 9.72
C ILE A 283 31.47 18.25 9.77
N SER A 284 31.98 18.78 8.70
CA SER A 284 32.17 20.23 8.52
C SER A 284 31.36 20.69 7.31
N HIS A 285 30.35 21.51 7.55
CA HIS A 285 29.45 22.02 6.51
C HIS A 285 29.17 23.51 6.75
N ASN A 286 29.42 24.36 5.76
CA ASN A 286 29.17 25.81 5.81
C ASN A 286 29.67 26.52 7.10
N GLY A 287 30.86 26.12 7.62
CA GLY A 287 31.43 26.69 8.85
C GLY A 287 30.89 26.07 10.15
N LEU A 288 29.94 25.16 10.08
CA LEU A 288 29.47 24.35 11.17
C LEU A 288 30.34 23.09 11.28
N SER A 289 30.85 22.79 12.44
CA SER A 289 31.58 21.53 12.73
C SER A 289 30.81 20.72 13.76
N ILE A 290 30.35 19.54 13.38
CA ILE A 290 29.62 18.59 14.23
C ILE A 290 30.49 17.37 14.44
N SER A 291 30.77 17.02 15.69
CA SER A 291 31.52 15.82 16.07
C SER A 291 30.65 14.90 16.90
N THR A 292 30.48 13.66 16.48
CA THR A 292 29.79 12.62 17.26
C THR A 292 30.75 11.90 18.22
N VAL A 293 32.00 12.30 18.23
CA VAL A 293 33.07 11.67 19.05
C VAL A 293 33.81 12.74 19.86
N MET A 294 33.57 12.80 21.11
CA MET A 294 34.42 13.16 22.26
C MET A 294 33.65 13.89 23.37
N PRO A 295 33.85 13.51 24.63
CA PRO A 295 33.47 14.38 25.73
C PRO A 295 34.28 15.69 25.63
N PRO A 296 33.71 16.85 26.01
CA PRO A 296 34.39 18.12 25.96
C PRO A 296 35.66 18.00 26.83
N GLN A 297 36.81 18.40 26.28
CA GLN A 297 38.05 18.48 27.02
C GLN A 297 37.83 19.48 28.16
N GLN A 298 37.85 19.00 29.40
CA GLN A 298 37.83 19.89 30.56
C GLN A 298 39.10 20.71 30.61
N ALA A 299 38.95 22.03 30.66
CA ALA A 299 40.08 22.94 30.84
C ALA A 299 40.83 22.58 32.12
N THR A 300 42.08 22.22 31.99
CA THR A 300 42.98 21.99 33.13
C THR A 300 43.86 23.23 33.34
N LEU A 301 44.31 23.46 34.56
CA LEU A 301 45.16 24.60 34.94
C LEU A 301 46.43 24.75 34.09
N HIS A 302 46.83 23.71 33.35
CA HIS A 302 48.02 23.70 32.47
C HIS A 302 47.69 23.86 30.99
N ASN A 303 46.41 23.83 30.60
CA ASN A 303 45.97 23.97 29.23
C ASN A 303 44.61 24.67 29.19
N PRO A 304 44.58 26.02 29.33
CA PRO A 304 43.35 26.79 29.21
C PRO A 304 42.98 26.87 27.72
N ILE A 305 42.13 25.97 27.25
CA ILE A 305 41.61 26.06 25.90
C ILE A 305 40.43 27.01 25.92
N VAL A 306 40.61 28.18 25.33
CA VAL A 306 39.54 29.06 24.90
C VAL A 306 39.52 28.99 23.38
N THR A 307 38.68 28.13 22.84
CA THR A 307 38.34 28.15 21.42
C THR A 307 36.85 28.27 21.35
N GLU A 308 36.35 29.47 21.07
CA GLU A 308 34.97 29.68 20.61
C GLU A 308 34.84 29.07 19.22
N HIS A 309 34.43 27.82 19.19
CA HIS A 309 33.91 27.20 17.97
C HIS A 309 32.50 26.74 18.32
N ASP A 310 31.55 27.08 17.47
CA ASP A 310 30.21 26.52 17.52
C ASP A 310 30.31 25.00 17.22
N ALA A 311 30.73 24.24 18.21
CA ALA A 311 30.85 22.78 18.16
C ALA A 311 29.87 22.17 19.15
N ILE A 312 28.92 21.39 18.68
CA ILE A 312 28.08 20.57 19.54
C ILE A 312 28.77 19.21 19.70
N ALA A 313 29.11 18.87 20.93
CA ALA A 313 29.44 17.51 21.30
C ALA A 313 28.16 16.79 21.74
N LEU A 314 27.72 15.81 20.95
CA LEU A 314 26.66 14.91 21.36
C LEU A 314 27.19 13.98 22.44
N SER A 315 26.67 14.15 23.66
CA SER A 315 27.05 13.30 24.81
C SER A 315 26.33 11.96 24.65
N THR A 316 27.02 10.94 24.16
CA THR A 316 26.54 9.56 24.23
C THR A 316 26.94 8.97 25.58
N THR A 317 25.99 8.85 26.48
CA THR A 317 26.15 8.09 27.72
C THR A 317 26.05 6.60 27.37
N ASP A 318 27.13 5.87 27.41
CA ASP A 318 27.27 4.41 27.31
C ASP A 318 27.05 3.70 25.96
N GLN A 319 26.89 4.38 24.82
CA GLN A 319 26.92 3.72 23.51
C GLN A 319 27.96 4.33 22.56
N PRO A 320 28.71 3.51 21.79
CA PRO A 320 29.76 4.01 20.89
C PRO A 320 29.19 4.67 19.61
N ASN A 321 27.91 4.56 19.35
CA ASN A 321 27.22 5.09 18.17
C ASN A 321 26.30 6.25 18.58
N GLY A 322 26.28 7.32 17.80
CA GLY A 322 25.31 8.40 17.96
C GLY A 322 23.96 8.06 17.32
N ASN A 323 22.87 8.66 17.82
CA ASN A 323 21.56 8.55 17.19
C ASN A 323 21.35 9.72 16.20
N LEU A 324 20.76 9.44 15.03
CA LEU A 324 20.41 10.48 14.04
C LEU A 324 19.42 11.50 14.59
N GLU A 325 18.50 11.07 15.46
CA GLU A 325 17.52 11.95 16.09
C GLU A 325 18.21 13.05 16.89
N ASP A 326 19.23 12.70 17.69
CA ASP A 326 20.02 13.66 18.47
C ASP A 326 20.77 14.63 17.57
N LEU A 327 21.32 14.13 16.45
CA LEU A 327 21.99 14.96 15.45
C LEU A 327 21.04 15.98 14.81
N VAL A 328 19.84 15.52 14.39
CA VAL A 328 18.82 16.39 13.78
C VAL A 328 18.35 17.44 14.81
N ALA A 329 18.09 17.04 16.05
CA ALA A 329 17.70 17.96 17.11
C ALA A 329 18.79 19.02 17.40
N ALA A 330 20.06 18.61 17.40
CA ALA A 330 21.18 19.52 17.57
C ALA A 330 21.29 20.53 16.40
N MET A 331 21.14 20.07 15.16
CA MET A 331 21.11 20.95 13.99
C MET A 331 19.92 21.92 14.03
N GLU A 332 18.78 21.49 14.59
CA GLU A 332 17.60 22.33 14.73
C GLU A 332 17.80 23.42 15.78
N GLN A 333 18.45 23.13 16.91
CA GLN A 333 18.83 24.11 17.90
C GLN A 333 19.79 25.18 17.32
N LEU A 334 20.66 24.79 16.42
CA LEU A 334 21.57 25.71 15.68
C LEU A 334 20.89 26.45 14.54
N LYS A 335 19.58 26.23 14.32
CA LYS A 335 18.81 26.83 13.22
C LYS A 335 19.41 26.54 11.82
N VAL A 336 19.99 25.37 11.63
CA VAL A 336 20.48 24.91 10.33
C VAL A 336 19.30 24.80 9.36
N PRO A 337 19.35 25.39 8.17
CA PRO A 337 18.27 25.29 7.17
C PRO A 337 17.92 23.82 6.85
N ALA A 338 16.65 23.57 6.50
CA ALA A 338 16.19 22.20 6.23
C ALA A 338 16.97 21.51 5.10
N LEU A 339 17.29 22.24 4.04
CA LEU A 339 18.06 21.70 2.92
C LEU A 339 19.51 21.32 3.32
N ASP A 340 20.16 22.11 4.17
CA ASP A 340 21.49 21.79 4.65
C ASP A 340 21.49 20.57 5.56
N ARG A 341 20.44 20.38 6.39
CA ARG A 341 20.24 19.16 7.19
C ARG A 341 20.09 17.93 6.31
N ILE A 342 19.31 18.03 5.22
CA ILE A 342 19.15 16.98 4.24
C ILE A 342 20.48 16.60 3.60
N GLN A 343 21.26 17.59 3.14
CA GLN A 343 22.56 17.34 2.53
C GLN A 343 23.53 16.62 3.49
N ILE A 344 23.52 16.99 4.77
CA ILE A 344 24.34 16.33 5.78
C ILE A 344 23.94 14.85 5.93
N ILE A 345 22.65 14.55 5.95
CA ILE A 345 22.14 13.17 6.06
C ILE A 345 22.49 12.35 4.81
N GLU A 346 22.36 12.92 3.63
CA GLU A 346 22.77 12.28 2.38
C GLU A 346 24.27 11.98 2.35
N GLU A 347 25.11 12.89 2.82
CA GLU A 347 26.55 12.68 2.90
C GLU A 347 26.93 11.60 3.93
N LEU A 348 26.21 11.53 5.06
CA LEU A 348 26.36 10.44 6.01
C LEU A 348 26.00 9.08 5.39
N TYR A 349 24.96 9.04 4.58
CA TYR A 349 24.56 7.82 3.86
C TYR A 349 25.61 7.44 2.80
N LYS A 350 26.04 8.38 1.95
CA LYS A 350 27.06 8.16 0.89
C LYS A 350 28.39 7.70 1.45
N THR A 351 28.76 8.18 2.65
CA THR A 351 30.00 7.78 3.33
C THR A 351 29.86 6.48 4.12
N GLY A 352 28.67 5.86 4.15
CA GLY A 352 28.41 4.62 4.88
C GLY A 352 28.43 4.80 6.41
N LYS A 353 28.20 6.02 6.88
CA LYS A 353 28.16 6.36 8.31
C LYS A 353 26.76 6.35 8.89
N LEU A 354 25.73 6.37 8.05
CA LEU A 354 24.33 6.22 8.42
C LEU A 354 23.92 4.74 8.30
N HIS A 355 23.49 4.15 9.41
CA HIS A 355 23.03 2.75 9.45
C HIS A 355 21.52 2.65 9.26
N ALA A 356 21.03 3.16 8.14
CA ALA A 356 19.63 3.15 7.75
C ALA A 356 19.48 3.08 6.23
N GLU A 357 18.31 2.66 5.77
CA GLU A 357 17.91 2.78 4.37
C GLU A 357 17.47 4.23 4.11
N LEU A 358 18.05 4.89 3.10
CA LEU A 358 17.66 6.23 2.69
C LEU A 358 16.71 6.17 1.50
N ILE A 359 15.57 6.85 1.61
CA ILE A 359 14.58 7.00 0.54
C ILE A 359 14.42 8.48 0.23
N GLU A 360 14.56 8.85 -1.02
CA GLU A 360 14.38 10.21 -1.53
C GLU A 360 13.07 10.28 -2.34
N GLU A 361 12.20 11.28 -2.03
CA GLU A 361 10.94 11.57 -2.74
C GLU A 361 10.95 12.95 -3.43
#